data_a90e24211bbf3b8bf2c4198ff6d12cc4
#
_entry.id   a90e24211bbf3b8bf2c4198ff6d12cc4
#
_cell.length_a   1.000
_cell.length_b   1.000
_cell.length_c   1.000
_cell.angle_alpha   90.00
_cell.angle_beta   90.00
_cell.angle_gamma   90.00
#
_symmetry.space_group_name_H-M   'P 1'
#
loop_
_entity.id
_entity.type
_entity.pdbx_description
1 polymer ?
#
loop_
_entity_poly.entity_id
_entity_poly.type
_entity_poly.pdbx_seq_one_letter_code
_entity_poly.pdbx_strand_id
1 'polypeptide(L)'
;MQLQGEIKTVIFASQDTGYTVLDMRCEDSVFTVVGIFPPVSEGQNIRVEGKFQVRTMYGKQFFADKVWVYEPNKLDGIKKFLGSGLISGLGPVTAESIVNTFGVDSLEAMKHPMELAKVRGISLKRATEFGMNYVKIQKMQDAIMFLQDLGITINMALRIYKTYDVKTVDNVRKNPYMLVDDVDGIGFATADRIAGELGIEKNSDYRICAAISYLLKDAALKGGHNYLPENELVSNAIALLSIDSDNIEERVRDNLQDMVLMGDLVRYDAKEHVAILLKKNFNTEKNIARKLLQLQQEAGDFRVDVANEVARFEKEAGFELHPNQVSAVKEAIENGVQIVTGGPGTGKTTIVKCILKLFKDLGQRVTLCAPTGRAAKRLSQATGEDAKTIHRMLDLDYKNGEGHFTYNENTRLPFDVVIVDEVSMVDEYVFNALINAMERGSRLVLVGDKDQLASVGVGNVLNDLIKCGKFNVSYLTQIYRQSEQSKIVPNAHKINNGVMPDLDNKSNDFFYEEKNSSEEICQSTLGLVTKRLPKYLNMKPADIQVLCPMKLSLIHI
;
A
#
# COMPACT_ATOMS: atom_id res chain seq x y z
N MET A 1 0.44 -5.13 34.57
CA MET A 1 1.33 -4.92 35.72
C MET A 1 2.27 -3.79 35.39
N GLN A 2 2.66 -2.98 36.38
CA GLN A 2 3.52 -1.82 36.19
C GLN A 2 4.84 -2.01 36.95
N LEU A 3 5.95 -1.66 36.32
CA LEU A 3 7.28 -1.62 36.94
C LEU A 3 7.89 -0.22 36.73
N GLN A 4 8.67 0.24 37.70
CA GLN A 4 9.40 1.51 37.63
C GLN A 4 10.82 1.30 38.16
N GLY A 5 11.81 1.85 37.44
CA GLY A 5 13.20 1.70 37.83
C GLY A 5 14.17 2.44 36.90
N GLU A 6 15.44 2.23 37.16
CA GLU A 6 16.55 2.83 36.40
C GLU A 6 17.08 1.82 35.37
N ILE A 7 17.34 2.25 34.13
CA ILE A 7 18.01 1.41 33.10
C ILE A 7 19.45 1.18 33.52
N LYS A 8 19.74 -0.09 33.81
CA LYS A 8 21.10 -0.53 34.17
C LYS A 8 21.97 -0.75 32.94
N THR A 9 21.41 -1.46 31.93
CA THR A 9 22.14 -1.81 30.71
C THR A 9 21.16 -1.95 29.54
N VAL A 10 21.51 -1.40 28.39
CA VAL A 10 20.80 -1.65 27.14
C VAL A 10 21.51 -2.80 26.42
N ILE A 11 20.87 -3.97 26.38
CA ILE A 11 21.44 -5.20 25.80
C ILE A 11 21.35 -5.14 24.28
N PHE A 12 20.21 -4.68 23.75
CA PHE A 12 19.95 -4.55 22.33
C PHE A 12 18.96 -3.41 22.05
N ALA A 13 19.22 -2.61 21.02
CA ALA A 13 18.28 -1.62 20.54
C ALA A 13 18.36 -1.49 19.02
N SER A 14 17.22 -1.65 18.34
CA SER A 14 17.07 -1.44 16.91
C SER A 14 16.62 -0.01 16.64
N GLN A 15 17.41 0.76 15.91
CA GLN A 15 17.05 2.14 15.56
C GLN A 15 15.86 2.23 14.58
N ASP A 16 15.68 1.22 13.74
CA ASP A 16 14.62 1.21 12.72
C ASP A 16 13.26 0.87 13.30
N THR A 17 13.21 -0.14 14.19
CA THR A 17 11.95 -0.67 14.74
C THR A 17 11.66 -0.20 16.16
N GLY A 18 12.63 0.38 16.86
CA GLY A 18 12.55 0.71 18.28
C GLY A 18 12.55 -0.52 19.20
N TYR A 19 12.67 -1.75 18.66
CA TYR A 19 12.70 -2.96 19.47
C TYR A 19 13.94 -2.95 20.37
N THR A 20 13.70 -3.00 21.68
CA THR A 20 14.75 -2.86 22.69
C THR A 20 14.66 -3.98 23.72
N VAL A 21 15.81 -4.48 24.13
CA VAL A 21 15.99 -5.39 25.25
C VAL A 21 16.93 -4.70 26.23
N LEU A 22 16.50 -4.50 27.45
CA LEU A 22 17.28 -3.83 28.49
C LEU A 22 17.11 -4.47 29.86
N ASP A 23 18.09 -4.27 30.72
CA ASP A 23 17.98 -4.62 32.14
C ASP A 23 17.60 -3.36 32.93
N MET A 24 16.49 -3.45 33.69
CA MET A 24 15.98 -2.41 34.55
C MET A 24 16.14 -2.80 36.01
N ARG A 25 16.70 -1.91 36.83
CA ARG A 25 16.80 -2.07 38.26
C ARG A 25 15.57 -1.47 38.94
N CYS A 26 14.81 -2.30 39.61
CA CYS A 26 13.68 -1.93 40.45
C CYS A 26 14.07 -2.27 41.90
N GLU A 27 14.32 -1.27 42.74
CA GLU A 27 14.82 -1.45 44.10
C GLU A 27 16.05 -2.40 44.13
N ASP A 28 15.92 -3.58 44.74
CA ASP A 28 16.98 -4.59 44.86
C ASP A 28 16.97 -5.65 43.76
N SER A 29 16.01 -5.60 42.83
CA SER A 29 15.85 -6.60 41.77
C SER A 29 16.17 -6.01 40.39
N VAL A 30 16.71 -6.85 39.51
CA VAL A 30 16.96 -6.54 38.10
C VAL A 30 16.05 -7.40 37.24
N PHE A 31 15.32 -6.74 36.33
CA PHE A 31 14.42 -7.41 35.39
C PHE A 31 14.83 -7.10 33.95
N THR A 32 14.89 -8.13 33.12
CA THR A 32 15.03 -7.94 31.68
C THR A 32 13.68 -7.52 31.10
N VAL A 33 13.64 -6.34 30.52
CA VAL A 33 12.46 -5.73 29.90
C VAL A 33 12.64 -5.76 28.38
N VAL A 34 11.58 -6.18 27.69
CA VAL A 34 11.56 -6.32 26.23
C VAL A 34 10.36 -5.58 25.69
N GLY A 35 10.54 -4.79 24.65
CA GLY A 35 9.43 -4.06 24.04
C GLY A 35 9.90 -3.10 22.95
N ILE A 36 8.99 -2.22 22.54
CA ILE A 36 9.32 -1.09 21.66
C ILE A 36 9.53 0.12 22.57
N PHE A 37 10.64 0.80 22.36
CA PHE A 37 11.04 1.96 23.15
C PHE A 37 11.38 3.15 22.25
N PRO A 38 11.16 4.40 22.71
CA PRO A 38 11.90 5.52 22.14
C PRO A 38 13.40 5.32 22.39
N PRO A 39 14.28 6.11 21.78
CA PRO A 39 15.69 6.06 22.11
C PRO A 39 15.92 6.23 23.61
N VAL A 40 16.54 5.26 24.23
CA VAL A 40 16.85 5.20 25.67
C VAL A 40 18.31 4.85 25.92
N SER A 41 18.79 5.22 27.10
CA SER A 41 20.15 4.89 27.52
C SER A 41 20.23 4.50 28.99
N GLU A 42 21.37 3.95 29.35
CA GLU A 42 21.71 3.66 30.75
C GLU A 42 21.62 4.91 31.62
N GLY A 43 21.13 4.73 32.84
CA GLY A 43 20.96 5.78 33.83
C GLY A 43 19.64 6.53 33.75
N GLN A 44 18.86 6.40 32.69
CA GLN A 44 17.50 6.97 32.62
C GLN A 44 16.54 6.19 33.52
N ASN A 45 15.55 6.91 34.06
CA ASN A 45 14.47 6.29 34.79
C ASN A 45 13.32 5.96 33.82
N ILE A 46 12.75 4.76 33.94
CA ILE A 46 11.61 4.34 33.14
C ILE A 46 10.48 3.78 33.99
N ARG A 47 9.27 3.97 33.50
CA ARG A 47 8.08 3.28 33.97
C ARG A 47 7.53 2.47 32.80
N VAL A 48 7.24 1.20 33.01
CA VAL A 48 6.73 0.30 31.99
C VAL A 48 5.46 -0.39 32.45
N GLU A 49 4.51 -0.54 31.57
CA GLU A 49 3.31 -1.37 31.77
C GLU A 49 3.36 -2.57 30.83
N GLY A 50 3.01 -3.75 31.33
CA GLY A 50 3.04 -4.97 30.56
C GLY A 50 2.84 -6.22 31.40
N LYS A 51 3.41 -7.33 30.95
CA LYS A 51 3.26 -8.63 31.59
C LYS A 51 4.55 -9.45 31.53
N PHE A 52 4.78 -10.29 32.55
CA PHE A 52 5.83 -11.28 32.51
C PHE A 52 5.47 -12.43 31.57
N GLN A 53 6.44 -12.85 30.77
CA GLN A 53 6.37 -14.04 29.94
C GLN A 53 7.64 -14.87 30.15
N VAL A 54 7.50 -16.19 30.12
CA VAL A 54 8.63 -17.12 30.19
C VAL A 54 8.90 -17.62 28.78
N ARG A 55 10.12 -17.40 28.29
CA ARG A 55 10.59 -17.96 27.02
C ARG A 55 11.62 -19.04 27.29
N THR A 56 11.52 -20.15 26.56
CA THR A 56 12.35 -21.34 26.75
C THR A 56 13.86 -21.07 26.69
N MET A 57 14.31 -20.09 25.88
CA MET A 57 15.73 -19.76 25.71
C MET A 57 16.24 -18.60 26.57
N TYR A 58 15.34 -17.71 27.05
CA TYR A 58 15.72 -16.44 27.69
C TYR A 58 15.16 -16.28 29.11
N GLY A 59 14.46 -17.29 29.62
CA GLY A 59 13.88 -17.26 30.97
C GLY A 59 12.69 -16.29 31.08
N LYS A 60 12.49 -15.77 32.31
CA LYS A 60 11.38 -14.87 32.64
C LYS A 60 11.75 -13.43 32.26
N GLN A 61 11.03 -12.85 31.31
CA GLN A 61 11.20 -11.48 30.83
C GLN A 61 9.91 -10.69 31.01
N PHE A 62 10.01 -9.37 31.17
CA PHE A 62 8.88 -8.46 31.21
C PHE A 62 8.66 -7.84 29.83
N PHE A 63 7.50 -8.10 29.24
CA PHE A 63 7.12 -7.54 27.94
C PHE A 63 6.33 -6.25 28.17
N ALA A 64 6.93 -5.14 27.76
CA ALA A 64 6.37 -3.81 27.92
C ALA A 64 5.43 -3.49 26.75
N ASP A 65 4.19 -3.13 27.06
CA ASP A 65 3.17 -2.64 26.13
C ASP A 65 3.18 -1.09 26.08
N LYS A 66 3.51 -0.43 27.22
CA LYS A 66 3.66 1.03 27.34
C LYS A 66 4.95 1.37 28.06
N VAL A 67 5.57 2.49 27.70
CA VAL A 67 6.86 2.93 28.23
C VAL A 67 6.84 4.45 28.43
N TRP A 68 7.13 4.89 29.63
CA TRP A 68 7.41 6.31 29.97
C TRP A 68 8.88 6.44 30.33
N VAL A 69 9.55 7.39 29.71
CA VAL A 69 10.98 7.65 29.91
C VAL A 69 11.14 8.99 30.61
N TYR A 70 11.92 9.00 31.67
CA TYR A 70 12.20 10.18 32.44
C TYR A 70 13.68 10.49 32.43
N GLU A 71 14.03 11.75 32.52
CA GLU A 71 15.41 12.18 32.64
C GLU A 71 16.08 11.62 33.91
N PRO A 72 17.38 11.30 33.84
CA PRO A 72 18.13 10.89 35.01
C PRO A 72 18.27 12.07 36.01
N ASN A 73 18.12 11.78 37.27
CA ASN A 73 18.19 12.77 38.35
C ASN A 73 19.42 12.59 39.26
N LYS A 74 20.22 11.54 39.04
CA LYS A 74 21.46 11.27 39.75
C LYS A 74 22.67 11.59 38.89
N LEU A 75 23.76 12.09 39.46
CA LEU A 75 24.97 12.46 38.74
C LEU A 75 25.51 11.34 37.85
N ASP A 76 25.58 10.10 38.36
CA ASP A 76 26.03 8.93 37.57
C ASP A 76 25.10 8.62 36.40
N GLY A 77 23.78 8.74 36.60
CA GLY A 77 22.78 8.58 35.53
C GLY A 77 22.89 9.66 34.46
N ILE A 78 23.06 10.93 34.86
CA ILE A 78 23.26 12.05 33.93
C ILE A 78 24.53 11.84 33.10
N LYS A 79 25.63 11.42 33.74
CA LYS A 79 26.89 11.14 33.07
C LYS A 79 26.75 10.01 32.03
N LYS A 80 26.09 8.90 32.40
CA LYS A 80 25.82 7.77 31.49
C LYS A 80 24.92 8.20 30.33
N PHE A 81 23.85 8.91 30.60
CA PHE A 81 22.91 9.41 29.58
C PHE A 81 23.63 10.31 28.56
N LEU A 82 24.35 11.31 29.00
CA LEU A 82 25.08 12.21 28.12
C LEU A 82 26.17 11.49 27.33
N GLY A 83 26.88 10.54 27.95
CA GLY A 83 27.96 9.76 27.33
C GLY A 83 27.52 8.56 26.49
N SER A 84 26.22 8.26 26.40
CA SER A 84 25.65 7.06 25.78
C SER A 84 25.80 6.98 24.26
N GLY A 85 26.09 8.11 23.59
CA GLY A 85 26.09 8.22 22.12
C GLY A 85 24.71 8.57 21.52
N LEU A 86 23.65 8.70 22.33
CA LEU A 86 22.37 9.21 21.85
C LEU A 86 22.48 10.63 21.31
N ILE A 87 23.29 11.47 21.97
CA ILE A 87 23.60 12.82 21.52
C ILE A 87 24.82 12.74 20.61
N SER A 88 24.61 12.94 19.32
CA SER A 88 25.65 12.81 18.30
C SER A 88 26.88 13.69 18.63
N GLY A 89 28.05 13.07 18.60
CA GLY A 89 29.33 13.73 18.85
C GLY A 89 29.65 14.00 20.32
N LEU A 90 28.79 13.62 21.27
CA LEU A 90 29.01 13.75 22.71
C LEU A 90 29.44 12.40 23.29
N GLY A 91 30.72 12.22 23.52
CA GLY A 91 31.27 10.99 24.09
C GLY A 91 31.46 11.06 25.62
N PRO A 92 31.83 9.92 26.27
CA PRO A 92 31.91 9.80 27.72
C PRO A 92 32.83 10.83 28.41
N VAL A 93 33.95 11.16 27.80
CA VAL A 93 34.91 12.14 28.34
C VAL A 93 34.31 13.55 28.36
N THR A 94 33.60 13.92 27.30
CA THR A 94 32.95 15.23 27.21
C THR A 94 31.76 15.28 28.18
N ALA A 95 31.01 14.19 28.30
CA ALA A 95 29.91 14.06 29.26
C ALA A 95 30.40 14.25 30.71
N GLU A 96 31.50 13.62 31.05
CA GLU A 96 32.13 13.77 32.36
C GLU A 96 32.58 15.23 32.64
N SER A 97 33.16 15.89 31.65
CA SER A 97 33.55 17.31 31.78
C SER A 97 32.34 18.22 32.00
N ILE A 98 31.22 17.96 31.33
CA ILE A 98 29.94 18.68 31.51
C ILE A 98 29.40 18.48 32.93
N VAL A 99 29.31 17.19 33.36
CA VAL A 99 28.79 16.86 34.69
C VAL A 99 29.66 17.38 35.81
N ASN A 100 30.99 17.38 35.66
CA ASN A 100 31.89 17.97 36.63
C ASN A 100 31.78 19.48 36.72
N THR A 101 31.33 20.15 35.65
CA THR A 101 31.16 21.62 35.64
C THR A 101 29.78 22.05 36.21
N PHE A 102 28.72 21.33 35.83
CA PHE A 102 27.36 21.75 36.12
C PHE A 102 26.62 20.87 37.15
N GLY A 103 27.20 19.71 37.53
CA GLY A 103 26.57 18.78 38.45
C GLY A 103 25.20 18.30 37.98
N VAL A 104 24.20 18.39 38.84
CA VAL A 104 22.81 17.97 38.53
C VAL A 104 22.13 18.87 37.51
N ASP A 105 22.62 20.10 37.31
CA ASP A 105 22.09 21.08 36.36
C ASP A 105 22.63 20.86 34.94
N SER A 106 23.41 19.80 34.72
CA SER A 106 24.02 19.48 33.40
C SER A 106 23.00 19.36 32.28
N LEU A 107 21.84 18.77 32.54
CA LEU A 107 20.79 18.62 31.52
C LEU A 107 20.15 19.97 31.16
N GLU A 108 20.00 20.88 32.13
CA GLU A 108 19.52 22.22 31.84
C GLU A 108 20.58 23.03 31.07
N ALA A 109 21.87 22.89 31.42
CA ALA A 109 22.97 23.53 30.71
C ALA A 109 23.04 23.11 29.23
N MET A 110 22.60 21.87 28.88
CA MET A 110 22.48 21.42 27.48
C MET A 110 21.54 22.27 26.63
N LYS A 111 20.53 22.91 27.24
CA LYS A 111 19.60 23.79 26.53
C LYS A 111 20.18 25.19 26.25
N HIS A 112 21.31 25.52 26.90
CA HIS A 112 21.95 26.83 26.83
C HIS A 112 23.36 26.74 26.21
N PRO A 113 23.52 26.82 24.87
CA PRO A 113 24.82 26.66 24.21
C PRO A 113 25.92 27.58 24.72
N MET A 114 25.58 28.79 25.12
CA MET A 114 26.53 29.76 25.67
C MET A 114 27.11 29.32 27.03
N GLU A 115 26.29 28.69 27.86
CA GLU A 115 26.75 28.10 29.12
C GLU A 115 27.59 26.84 28.87
N LEU A 116 27.11 25.98 28.01
CA LEU A 116 27.80 24.73 27.64
C LEU A 116 29.20 24.99 27.04
N ALA A 117 29.35 26.07 26.29
CA ALA A 117 30.62 26.45 25.68
C ALA A 117 31.69 26.91 26.72
N LYS A 118 31.32 27.13 27.99
CA LYS A 118 32.27 27.41 29.09
C LYS A 118 33.05 26.18 29.51
N VAL A 119 32.56 24.95 29.13
CA VAL A 119 33.26 23.69 29.42
C VAL A 119 34.50 23.58 28.53
N ARG A 120 35.65 23.32 29.15
CA ARG A 120 36.95 23.17 28.43
C ARG A 120 36.86 22.10 27.33
N GLY A 121 37.17 22.49 26.10
CA GLY A 121 37.13 21.58 24.93
C GLY A 121 35.80 21.55 24.17
N ILE A 122 34.82 22.35 24.55
CA ILE A 122 33.57 22.51 23.82
C ILE A 122 33.53 23.90 23.17
N SER A 123 33.60 23.94 21.84
CA SER A 123 33.38 25.19 21.09
C SER A 123 31.87 25.54 21.05
N LEU A 124 31.54 26.81 20.82
CA LEU A 124 30.16 27.25 20.70
C LEU A 124 29.38 26.48 19.61
N LYS A 125 30.03 26.17 18.49
CA LYS A 125 29.44 25.37 17.42
C LYS A 125 29.05 23.97 17.92
N ARG A 126 29.95 23.27 18.60
CA ARG A 126 29.68 21.95 19.18
C ARG A 126 28.62 22.02 20.28
N ALA A 127 28.67 23.05 21.14
CA ALA A 127 27.66 23.29 22.16
C ALA A 127 26.26 23.45 21.55
N THR A 128 26.14 24.20 20.44
CA THR A 128 24.89 24.36 19.71
C THR A 128 24.40 23.03 19.12
N GLU A 129 25.28 22.25 18.48
CA GLU A 129 24.95 20.93 17.94
C GLU A 129 24.49 19.95 19.03
N PHE A 130 25.17 19.91 20.15
CA PHE A 130 24.78 19.07 21.30
C PHE A 130 23.42 19.47 21.86
N GLY A 131 23.19 20.76 22.05
CA GLY A 131 21.91 21.29 22.55
C GLY A 131 20.77 20.97 21.60
N MET A 132 20.95 21.16 20.31
CA MET A 132 19.92 20.82 19.31
C MET A 132 19.56 19.32 19.31
N ASN A 133 20.58 18.46 19.35
CA ASN A 133 20.37 17.01 19.40
C ASN A 133 19.68 16.57 20.71
N TYR A 134 20.08 17.14 21.85
CA TYR A 134 19.47 16.87 23.14
C TYR A 134 17.98 17.26 23.15
N VAL A 135 17.67 18.50 22.74
CA VAL A 135 16.29 18.98 22.65
C VAL A 135 15.44 18.14 21.71
N LYS A 136 16.02 17.66 20.59
CA LYS A 136 15.32 16.78 19.67
C LYS A 136 14.95 15.44 20.32
N ILE A 137 15.86 14.81 21.05
CA ILE A 137 15.62 13.56 21.77
C ILE A 137 14.54 13.77 22.84
N GLN A 138 14.64 14.84 23.62
CA GLN A 138 13.66 15.19 24.65
C GLN A 138 12.26 15.35 24.05
N LYS A 139 12.12 16.17 23.00
CA LYS A 139 10.85 16.37 22.30
C LYS A 139 10.28 15.08 21.71
N MET A 140 11.13 14.16 21.23
CA MET A 140 10.69 12.85 20.76
C MET A 140 10.12 12.00 21.89
N GLN A 141 10.81 11.95 23.04
CA GLN A 141 10.32 11.20 24.20
C GLN A 141 9.01 11.79 24.72
N ASP A 142 8.93 13.12 24.86
CA ASP A 142 7.70 13.81 25.27
C ASP A 142 6.53 13.55 24.32
N ALA A 143 6.77 13.60 23.02
CA ALA A 143 5.75 13.32 22.00
C ALA A 143 5.25 11.89 22.09
N ILE A 144 6.14 10.91 22.27
CA ILE A 144 5.75 9.50 22.41
C ILE A 144 4.93 9.29 23.68
N MET A 145 5.35 9.89 24.81
CA MET A 145 4.60 9.82 26.08
C MET A 145 3.20 10.44 25.91
N PHE A 146 3.12 11.66 25.36
CA PHE A 146 1.86 12.33 25.08
C PHE A 146 0.91 11.47 24.22
N LEU A 147 1.42 10.86 23.16
CA LEU A 147 0.62 9.99 22.27
C LEU A 147 0.18 8.69 22.97
N GLN A 148 1.02 8.12 23.85
CA GLN A 148 0.63 6.95 24.64
C GLN A 148 -0.47 7.27 25.66
N ASP A 149 -0.42 8.45 26.28
CA ASP A 149 -1.47 8.91 27.20
C ASP A 149 -2.81 9.06 26.47
N LEU A 150 -2.79 9.39 25.16
CA LEU A 150 -3.95 9.37 24.28
C LEU A 150 -4.29 7.96 23.76
N GLY A 151 -3.72 6.89 24.34
CA GLY A 151 -4.01 5.50 23.98
C GLY A 151 -3.44 5.03 22.64
N ILE A 152 -2.43 5.72 22.10
CA ILE A 152 -1.74 5.32 20.87
C ILE A 152 -0.60 4.37 21.23
N THR A 153 -0.45 3.30 20.47
CA THR A 153 0.66 2.35 20.65
C THR A 153 2.00 2.99 20.30
N ILE A 154 3.09 2.56 20.92
CA ILE A 154 4.43 3.13 20.69
C ILE A 154 4.83 3.06 19.22
N ASN A 155 4.56 1.96 18.53
CA ASN A 155 4.82 1.83 17.09
C ASN A 155 4.14 2.92 16.26
N MET A 156 2.88 3.20 16.58
CA MET A 156 2.12 4.25 15.90
C MET A 156 2.62 5.63 16.31
N ALA A 157 2.96 5.84 17.58
CA ALA A 157 3.53 7.09 18.08
C ALA A 157 4.87 7.42 17.38
N LEU A 158 5.73 6.42 17.16
CA LEU A 158 6.96 6.58 16.39
C LEU A 158 6.70 6.96 14.92
N ARG A 159 5.68 6.41 14.28
CA ARG A 159 5.28 6.80 12.91
C ARG A 159 4.78 8.23 12.87
N ILE A 160 3.92 8.62 13.81
CA ILE A 160 3.42 10.00 13.94
C ILE A 160 4.59 10.97 14.13
N TYR A 161 5.54 10.63 15.02
CA TYR A 161 6.72 11.46 15.22
C TYR A 161 7.61 11.55 13.98
N LYS A 162 7.78 10.48 13.22
CA LYS A 162 8.48 10.52 11.92
C LYS A 162 7.85 11.51 10.93
N THR A 163 6.52 11.61 10.93
CA THR A 163 5.78 12.51 10.02
C THR A 163 5.90 13.97 10.45
N TYR A 164 5.78 14.28 11.74
CA TYR A 164 5.69 15.68 12.23
C TYR A 164 6.91 16.17 12.97
N ASP A 165 7.87 15.30 13.28
CA ASP A 165 9.09 15.57 14.04
C ASP A 165 8.76 16.35 15.35
N VAL A 166 9.52 17.39 15.65
CA VAL A 166 9.35 18.19 16.88
C VAL A 166 8.00 18.91 17.01
N LYS A 167 7.22 19.01 15.94
CA LYS A 167 5.89 19.63 15.92
C LYS A 167 4.75 18.65 16.26
N THR A 168 5.06 17.41 16.58
CA THR A 168 4.05 16.35 16.80
C THR A 168 2.99 16.75 17.82
N VAL A 169 3.41 17.20 19.01
CA VAL A 169 2.48 17.55 20.09
C VAL A 169 1.59 18.73 19.70
N ASP A 170 2.19 19.77 19.12
CA ASP A 170 1.46 20.99 18.73
C ASP A 170 0.43 20.70 17.64
N ASN A 171 0.84 19.94 16.63
CA ASN A 171 -0.03 19.54 15.51
C ASN A 171 -1.20 18.69 16.00
N VAL A 172 -0.91 17.63 16.76
CA VAL A 172 -1.96 16.72 17.25
C VAL A 172 -2.92 17.42 18.22
N ARG A 173 -2.44 18.33 19.07
CA ARG A 173 -3.31 19.13 19.94
C ARG A 173 -4.20 20.08 19.15
N LYS A 174 -3.68 20.68 18.08
CA LYS A 174 -4.43 21.62 17.25
C LYS A 174 -5.48 20.92 16.39
N ASN A 175 -5.09 19.84 15.74
CA ASN A 175 -5.97 19.08 14.83
C ASN A 175 -5.55 17.60 14.77
N PRO A 176 -6.07 16.72 15.64
CA PRO A 176 -5.75 15.29 15.60
C PRO A 176 -6.27 14.58 14.34
N TYR A 177 -7.22 15.18 13.64
CA TYR A 177 -7.79 14.56 12.44
C TYR A 177 -6.83 14.57 11.24
N MET A 178 -5.81 15.44 11.24
CA MET A 178 -4.77 15.38 10.21
C MET A 178 -4.02 14.02 10.19
N LEU A 179 -4.04 13.28 11.29
CA LEU A 179 -3.48 11.93 11.36
C LEU A 179 -4.13 10.95 10.38
N VAL A 180 -5.41 11.16 10.02
CA VAL A 180 -6.14 10.33 9.05
C VAL A 180 -5.57 10.49 7.64
N ASP A 181 -5.08 11.68 7.33
CA ASP A 181 -4.52 12.01 6.02
C ASP A 181 -3.04 11.68 5.91
N ASP A 182 -2.28 11.92 6.98
CA ASP A 182 -0.82 11.95 6.95
C ASP A 182 -0.15 10.67 7.50
N VAL A 183 -0.91 9.80 8.21
CA VAL A 183 -0.31 8.63 8.88
C VAL A 183 -1.06 7.34 8.54
N ASP A 184 -0.43 6.47 7.77
CA ASP A 184 -1.01 5.17 7.41
C ASP A 184 -1.35 4.33 8.64
N GLY A 185 -2.58 3.80 8.65
CA GLY A 185 -3.09 2.94 9.73
C GLY A 185 -3.84 3.69 10.84
N ILE A 186 -4.00 5.01 10.74
CA ILE A 186 -4.91 5.78 11.60
C ILE A 186 -6.19 6.08 10.81
N GLY A 187 -7.28 5.43 11.22
CA GLY A 187 -8.61 5.70 10.66
C GLY A 187 -9.35 6.76 11.46
N PHE A 188 -10.50 7.22 10.89
CA PHE A 188 -11.35 8.25 11.50
C PHE A 188 -11.72 7.98 12.96
N ALA A 189 -12.12 6.74 13.30
CA ALA A 189 -12.49 6.37 14.66
C ALA A 189 -11.35 6.56 15.69
N THR A 190 -10.09 6.32 15.29
CA THR A 190 -8.94 6.53 16.16
C THR A 190 -8.68 8.02 16.36
N ALA A 191 -8.72 8.81 15.29
CA ALA A 191 -8.55 10.26 15.36
C ALA A 191 -9.69 10.92 16.17
N ASP A 192 -10.93 10.44 16.00
CA ASP A 192 -12.12 10.91 16.71
C ASP A 192 -12.01 10.65 18.23
N ARG A 193 -11.49 9.50 18.63
CA ARG A 193 -11.21 9.19 20.03
C ARG A 193 -10.15 10.12 20.61
N ILE A 194 -9.04 10.35 19.89
CA ILE A 194 -7.97 11.27 20.29
C ILE A 194 -8.53 12.69 20.44
N ALA A 195 -9.35 13.14 19.49
CA ALA A 195 -10.00 14.44 19.53
C ALA A 195 -10.89 14.61 20.76
N GLY A 196 -11.65 13.57 21.11
CA GLY A 196 -12.48 13.55 22.31
C GLY A 196 -11.67 13.67 23.59
N GLU A 197 -10.53 12.97 23.71
CA GLU A 197 -9.62 13.06 24.87
C GLU A 197 -8.94 14.45 24.97
N LEU A 198 -8.72 15.11 23.83
CA LEU A 198 -8.19 16.48 23.77
C LEU A 198 -9.26 17.57 23.98
N GLY A 199 -10.54 17.20 24.14
CA GLY A 199 -11.64 18.13 24.36
C GLY A 199 -12.09 18.89 23.10
N ILE A 200 -11.79 18.37 21.91
CA ILE A 200 -12.25 18.95 20.63
C ILE A 200 -13.74 18.68 20.47
N GLU A 201 -14.48 19.68 20.12
CA GLU A 201 -15.93 19.60 19.95
C GLU A 201 -16.33 18.66 18.81
N LYS A 202 -17.37 17.85 19.03
CA LYS A 202 -17.89 16.90 18.05
C LYS A 202 -18.41 17.55 16.77
N ASN A 203 -18.74 18.83 16.84
CA ASN A 203 -19.22 19.62 15.69
C ASN A 203 -18.10 20.46 15.02
N SER A 204 -16.83 20.23 15.33
CA SER A 204 -15.72 21.00 14.74
C SER A 204 -15.61 20.77 13.23
N ASP A 205 -15.22 21.81 12.49
CA ASP A 205 -15.01 21.73 11.04
C ASP A 205 -13.86 20.77 10.70
N TYR A 206 -12.84 20.67 11.57
CA TYR A 206 -11.79 19.64 11.43
C TYR A 206 -12.35 18.21 11.37
N ARG A 207 -13.35 17.93 12.21
CA ARG A 207 -14.02 16.61 12.23
C ARG A 207 -14.82 16.36 10.95
N ILE A 208 -15.52 17.39 10.48
CA ILE A 208 -16.31 17.30 9.22
C ILE A 208 -15.38 17.07 8.03
N CYS A 209 -14.33 17.85 7.87
CA CYS A 209 -13.35 17.68 6.81
C CYS A 209 -12.69 16.29 6.83
N ALA A 210 -12.31 15.82 8.02
CA ALA A 210 -11.73 14.48 8.17
C ALA A 210 -12.71 13.35 7.85
N ALA A 211 -14.00 13.50 8.16
CA ALA A 211 -15.03 12.53 7.78
C ALA A 211 -15.18 12.46 6.27
N ILE A 212 -15.18 13.59 5.57
CA ILE A 212 -15.24 13.68 4.11
C ILE A 212 -14.02 12.99 3.49
N SER A 213 -12.80 13.34 3.91
CA SER A 213 -11.55 12.72 3.43
C SER A 213 -11.52 11.21 3.69
N TYR A 214 -11.92 10.79 4.89
CA TYR A 214 -11.95 9.38 5.28
C TYR A 214 -12.90 8.57 4.39
N LEU A 215 -14.10 9.07 4.12
CA LEU A 215 -15.07 8.36 3.27
C LEU A 215 -14.58 8.18 1.84
N LEU A 216 -13.94 9.19 1.27
CA LEU A 216 -13.32 9.09 -0.05
C LEU A 216 -12.17 8.07 -0.08
N LYS A 217 -11.33 8.06 0.97
CA LYS A 217 -10.24 7.07 1.11
C LYS A 217 -10.79 5.66 1.33
N ASP A 218 -11.81 5.50 2.16
CA ASP A 218 -12.44 4.22 2.46
C ASP A 218 -13.12 3.62 1.21
N ALA A 219 -13.82 4.45 0.44
CA ALA A 219 -14.40 4.06 -0.85
C ALA A 219 -13.32 3.62 -1.86
N ALA A 220 -12.19 4.32 -1.87
CA ALA A 220 -11.05 3.96 -2.71
C ALA A 220 -10.41 2.62 -2.29
N LEU A 221 -10.17 2.43 -0.99
CA LEU A 221 -9.46 1.25 -0.47
C LEU A 221 -10.33 -0.02 -0.46
N LYS A 222 -11.62 0.09 -0.13
CA LYS A 222 -12.52 -1.05 0.01
C LYS A 222 -13.31 -1.36 -1.27
N GLY A 223 -13.71 -0.31 -1.99
CA GLY A 223 -14.55 -0.43 -3.18
C GLY A 223 -13.82 -0.20 -4.50
N GLY A 224 -12.56 0.22 -4.47
CA GLY A 224 -11.81 0.60 -5.68
C GLY A 224 -12.38 1.86 -6.37
N HIS A 225 -13.25 2.63 -5.68
CA HIS A 225 -13.89 3.80 -6.24
C HIS A 225 -12.94 4.99 -6.28
N ASN A 226 -12.83 5.63 -7.42
CA ASN A 226 -11.97 6.80 -7.59
C ASN A 226 -12.66 8.09 -7.13
N TYR A 227 -13.96 8.12 -7.11
CA TYR A 227 -14.80 9.23 -6.66
C TYR A 227 -16.05 8.73 -5.91
N LEU A 228 -16.74 9.65 -5.24
CA LEU A 228 -18.11 9.46 -4.78
C LEU A 228 -19.00 10.57 -5.36
N PRO A 229 -20.28 10.26 -5.69
CA PRO A 229 -21.26 11.27 -5.98
C PRO A 229 -21.44 12.22 -4.78
N GLU A 230 -21.52 13.55 -5.03
CA GLU A 230 -21.57 14.57 -3.98
C GLU A 230 -22.68 14.30 -2.95
N ASN A 231 -23.88 13.98 -3.41
CA ASN A 231 -25.01 13.72 -2.50
C ASN A 231 -24.82 12.46 -1.66
N GLU A 232 -24.21 11.43 -2.22
CA GLU A 232 -23.87 10.20 -1.49
C GLU A 232 -22.80 10.48 -0.43
N LEU A 233 -21.75 11.21 -0.79
CA LEU A 233 -20.69 11.62 0.12
C LEU A 233 -21.23 12.43 1.30
N VAL A 234 -22.10 13.41 1.03
CA VAL A 234 -22.75 14.24 2.07
C VAL A 234 -23.61 13.37 2.99
N SER A 235 -24.44 12.51 2.44
CA SER A 235 -25.30 11.61 3.24
C SER A 235 -24.48 10.66 4.13
N ASN A 236 -23.42 10.08 3.56
CA ASN A 236 -22.51 9.20 4.31
C ASN A 236 -21.72 9.96 5.39
N ALA A 237 -21.34 11.21 5.13
CA ALA A 237 -20.66 12.06 6.11
C ALA A 237 -21.57 12.39 7.30
N ILE A 238 -22.82 12.77 7.06
CA ILE A 238 -23.82 13.01 8.10
C ILE A 238 -24.03 11.76 8.95
N ALA A 239 -24.17 10.60 8.32
CA ALA A 239 -24.32 9.32 9.02
C ALA A 239 -23.10 8.98 9.89
N LEU A 240 -21.88 9.17 9.36
CA LEU A 240 -20.62 8.91 10.09
C LEU A 240 -20.45 9.86 11.29
N LEU A 241 -20.74 11.13 11.09
CA LEU A 241 -20.59 12.17 12.12
C LEU A 241 -21.56 11.96 13.29
N SER A 242 -22.78 11.43 13.02
CA SER A 242 -23.83 11.17 14.01
C SER A 242 -24.08 12.41 14.91
N ILE A 243 -24.18 13.60 14.31
CA ILE A 243 -24.46 14.86 14.99
C ILE A 243 -25.96 15.15 14.82
N ASP A 244 -26.65 15.33 15.94
CA ASP A 244 -28.06 15.74 15.95
C ASP A 244 -28.12 17.29 15.91
N SER A 245 -28.22 17.83 14.69
CA SER A 245 -28.30 19.27 14.44
C SER A 245 -28.99 19.55 13.12
N ASP A 246 -29.96 20.46 13.11
CA ASP A 246 -30.75 20.82 11.93
C ASP A 246 -29.90 21.40 10.78
N ASN A 247 -28.76 21.97 11.06
CA ASN A 247 -27.87 22.59 10.06
C ASN A 247 -26.67 21.72 9.65
N ILE A 248 -26.62 20.44 10.05
CA ILE A 248 -25.44 19.60 9.77
C ILE A 248 -25.19 19.40 8.27
N GLU A 249 -26.24 19.26 7.47
CA GLU A 249 -26.10 19.10 6.01
C GLU A 249 -25.49 20.33 5.36
N GLU A 250 -25.95 21.53 5.73
CA GLU A 250 -25.41 22.81 5.26
C GLU A 250 -23.91 22.91 5.60
N ARG A 251 -23.55 22.64 6.85
CA ARG A 251 -22.15 22.66 7.30
C ARG A 251 -21.26 21.65 6.57
N VAL A 252 -21.77 20.45 6.31
CA VAL A 252 -21.00 19.45 5.55
C VAL A 252 -20.77 19.93 4.12
N ARG A 253 -21.79 20.56 3.48
CA ARG A 253 -21.66 21.12 2.13
C ARG A 253 -20.69 22.31 2.09
N ASP A 254 -20.77 23.20 3.09
CA ASP A 254 -19.86 24.35 3.18
C ASP A 254 -18.40 23.90 3.35
N ASN A 255 -18.14 22.97 4.27
CA ASN A 255 -16.80 22.41 4.45
C ASN A 255 -16.31 21.67 3.19
N LEU A 256 -17.18 20.93 2.50
CA LEU A 256 -16.85 20.28 1.23
C LEU A 256 -16.44 21.32 0.16
N GLN A 257 -17.20 22.43 0.07
CA GLN A 257 -16.88 23.51 -0.84
C GLN A 257 -15.54 24.17 -0.49
N ASP A 258 -15.27 24.42 0.77
CA ASP A 258 -13.99 24.97 1.24
C ASP A 258 -12.81 24.05 0.90
N MET A 259 -12.94 22.73 1.11
CA MET A 259 -11.92 21.76 0.72
C MET A 259 -11.66 21.74 -0.79
N VAL A 260 -12.69 21.95 -1.61
CA VAL A 260 -12.55 22.10 -3.07
C VAL A 260 -11.84 23.41 -3.41
N LEU A 261 -12.20 24.52 -2.77
CA LEU A 261 -11.56 25.84 -2.97
C LEU A 261 -10.08 25.86 -2.54
N MET A 262 -9.76 25.18 -1.44
CA MET A 262 -8.37 25.01 -0.97
C MET A 262 -7.57 24.05 -1.86
N GLY A 263 -8.25 23.29 -2.71
CA GLY A 263 -7.65 22.33 -3.63
C GLY A 263 -7.22 21.02 -2.99
N ASP A 264 -7.80 20.63 -1.88
CA ASP A 264 -7.62 19.32 -1.25
C ASP A 264 -8.46 18.25 -1.98
N LEU A 265 -9.64 18.66 -2.44
CA LEU A 265 -10.55 17.86 -3.23
C LEU A 265 -10.75 18.47 -4.63
N VAL A 266 -11.25 17.64 -5.53
CA VAL A 266 -11.66 18.07 -6.87
C VAL A 266 -13.14 17.78 -7.07
N ARG A 267 -13.88 18.78 -7.49
CA ARG A 267 -15.27 18.66 -7.94
C ARG A 267 -15.30 18.56 -9.45
N TYR A 268 -15.91 17.52 -9.97
CA TYR A 268 -16.03 17.27 -11.39
C TYR A 268 -17.50 17.04 -11.77
N ASP A 269 -18.01 17.86 -12.68
CA ASP A 269 -19.38 17.74 -13.18
C ASP A 269 -19.44 16.63 -14.24
N ALA A 270 -19.82 15.43 -13.83
CA ALA A 270 -20.12 14.33 -14.72
C ALA A 270 -21.54 14.52 -15.32
N LYS A 271 -21.84 13.82 -16.42
CA LYS A 271 -23.13 14.00 -17.13
C LYS A 271 -24.36 13.73 -16.26
N GLU A 272 -24.26 12.81 -15.33
CA GLU A 272 -25.40 12.32 -14.52
C GLU A 272 -25.34 12.77 -13.06
N HIS A 273 -24.16 13.15 -12.57
CA HIS A 273 -23.94 13.56 -11.18
C HIS A 273 -22.68 14.39 -11.02
N VAL A 274 -22.56 15.06 -9.89
CA VAL A 274 -21.33 15.73 -9.48
C VAL A 274 -20.46 14.73 -8.74
N ALA A 275 -19.25 14.50 -9.22
CA ALA A 275 -18.25 13.62 -8.63
C ALA A 275 -17.28 14.40 -7.73
N ILE A 276 -17.01 13.89 -6.55
CA ILE A 276 -15.99 14.42 -5.64
C ILE A 276 -14.83 13.44 -5.57
N LEU A 277 -13.63 13.93 -5.84
CA LEU A 277 -12.40 13.14 -5.89
C LEU A 277 -11.35 13.67 -4.92
N LEU A 278 -10.53 12.77 -4.40
CA LEU A 278 -9.24 13.16 -3.82
C LEU A 278 -8.36 13.77 -4.93
N LYS A 279 -7.71 14.87 -4.64
CA LYS A 279 -6.80 15.55 -5.61
C LYS A 279 -5.73 14.61 -6.19
N LYS A 280 -5.22 13.69 -5.35
CA LYS A 280 -4.24 12.69 -5.76
C LYS A 280 -4.80 11.80 -6.88
N ASN A 281 -6.02 11.28 -6.71
CA ASN A 281 -6.67 10.40 -7.68
C ASN A 281 -6.91 11.14 -9.00
N PHE A 282 -7.50 12.33 -8.93
CA PHE A 282 -7.71 13.17 -10.12
C PHE A 282 -6.41 13.44 -10.89
N ASN A 283 -5.33 13.79 -10.18
CA ASN A 283 -4.04 14.03 -10.80
C ASN A 283 -3.45 12.77 -11.44
N THR A 284 -3.65 11.61 -10.81
CA THR A 284 -3.23 10.30 -11.32
C THR A 284 -3.94 9.99 -12.64
N GLU A 285 -5.27 10.07 -12.68
CA GLU A 285 -6.04 9.86 -13.92
C GLU A 285 -5.66 10.83 -15.02
N LYS A 286 -5.56 12.12 -14.69
CA LYS A 286 -5.13 13.14 -15.64
C LYS A 286 -3.74 12.86 -16.22
N ASN A 287 -2.81 12.40 -15.39
CA ASN A 287 -1.47 12.02 -15.83
C ASN A 287 -1.51 10.77 -16.73
N ILE A 288 -2.31 9.76 -16.36
CA ILE A 288 -2.52 8.56 -17.18
C ILE A 288 -3.01 8.96 -18.57
N ALA A 289 -4.09 9.74 -18.64
CA ALA A 289 -4.66 10.18 -19.92
C ALA A 289 -3.62 10.93 -20.77
N ARG A 290 -2.91 11.89 -20.19
CA ARG A 290 -1.87 12.66 -20.88
C ARG A 290 -0.75 11.78 -21.43
N LYS A 291 -0.24 10.86 -20.61
CA LYS A 291 0.88 9.98 -20.99
C LYS A 291 0.49 8.98 -22.07
N LEU A 292 -0.70 8.40 -21.98
CA LEU A 292 -1.18 7.46 -23.00
C LEU A 292 -1.40 8.16 -24.36
N LEU A 293 -1.97 9.37 -24.37
CA LEU A 293 -2.09 10.16 -25.58
C LEU A 293 -0.72 10.51 -26.18
N GLN A 294 0.26 10.80 -25.34
CA GLN A 294 1.64 11.04 -25.77
C GLN A 294 2.26 9.80 -26.40
N LEU A 295 2.15 8.63 -25.76
CA LEU A 295 2.64 7.34 -26.32
C LEU A 295 1.98 7.05 -27.68
N GLN A 296 0.67 7.29 -27.81
CA GLN A 296 -0.06 7.10 -29.07
C GLN A 296 0.44 8.02 -30.18
N GLN A 297 0.76 9.27 -29.87
CA GLN A 297 1.19 10.27 -30.87
C GLN A 297 2.67 10.17 -31.25
N GLU A 298 3.52 9.77 -30.31
CA GLU A 298 4.98 9.75 -30.51
C GLU A 298 5.50 8.39 -31.00
N ALA A 299 4.65 7.38 -31.16
CA ALA A 299 5.02 6.07 -31.69
C ALA A 299 5.44 6.19 -33.17
N GLY A 300 6.66 5.78 -33.47
CA GLY A 300 7.16 5.77 -34.85
C GLY A 300 6.46 4.73 -35.73
N ASP A 301 6.47 4.93 -37.03
CA ASP A 301 5.90 3.99 -37.99
C ASP A 301 6.89 2.86 -38.33
N PHE A 302 6.43 1.63 -38.35
CA PHE A 302 7.18 0.49 -38.86
C PHE A 302 6.78 0.22 -40.33
N ARG A 303 7.77 0.21 -41.22
CA ARG A 303 7.58 -0.21 -42.62
C ARG A 303 7.75 -1.72 -42.69
N VAL A 304 6.71 -2.50 -42.33
CA VAL A 304 6.70 -3.94 -42.33
C VAL A 304 5.42 -4.46 -42.96
N ASP A 305 5.54 -5.52 -43.77
CA ASP A 305 4.37 -6.27 -44.25
C ASP A 305 3.91 -7.23 -43.15
N VAL A 306 3.02 -6.74 -42.30
CA VAL A 306 2.50 -7.52 -41.16
C VAL A 306 1.82 -8.82 -41.62
N ALA A 307 1.18 -8.82 -42.79
CA ALA A 307 0.52 -10.02 -43.30
C ALA A 307 1.52 -11.14 -43.60
N ASN A 308 2.65 -10.82 -44.21
CA ASN A 308 3.71 -11.78 -44.48
C ASN A 308 4.37 -12.31 -43.20
N GLU A 309 4.60 -11.44 -42.21
CA GLU A 309 5.18 -11.84 -40.93
C GLU A 309 4.22 -12.72 -40.11
N VAL A 310 2.92 -12.42 -40.14
CA VAL A 310 1.91 -13.27 -39.53
C VAL A 310 1.86 -14.64 -40.20
N ALA A 311 1.85 -14.70 -41.56
CA ALA A 311 1.87 -15.96 -42.28
C ALA A 311 3.12 -16.80 -41.98
N ARG A 312 4.27 -16.16 -41.77
CA ARG A 312 5.49 -16.84 -41.34
C ARG A 312 5.36 -17.40 -39.90
N PHE A 313 4.77 -16.64 -38.99
CA PHE A 313 4.48 -17.09 -37.64
C PHE A 313 3.52 -18.28 -37.65
N GLU A 314 2.44 -18.24 -38.42
CA GLU A 314 1.46 -19.32 -38.57
C GLU A 314 2.10 -20.61 -39.09
N LYS A 315 2.97 -20.51 -40.10
CA LYS A 315 3.72 -21.64 -40.65
C LYS A 315 4.63 -22.29 -39.60
N GLU A 316 5.32 -21.49 -38.81
CA GLU A 316 6.19 -21.98 -37.74
C GLU A 316 5.39 -22.57 -36.56
N ALA A 317 4.26 -21.97 -36.24
CA ALA A 317 3.37 -22.39 -35.14
C ALA A 317 2.52 -23.62 -35.51
N GLY A 318 2.33 -23.89 -36.80
CA GLY A 318 1.55 -25.02 -37.31
C GLY A 318 0.03 -24.84 -37.21
N PHE A 319 -0.46 -23.60 -37.10
CA PHE A 319 -1.88 -23.25 -37.07
C PHE A 319 -2.11 -21.85 -37.62
N GLU A 320 -3.32 -21.56 -38.08
CA GLU A 320 -3.73 -20.25 -38.59
C GLU A 320 -4.36 -19.38 -37.49
N LEU A 321 -4.10 -18.08 -37.53
CA LEU A 321 -4.75 -17.10 -36.70
C LEU A 321 -6.10 -16.70 -37.30
N HIS A 322 -7.07 -16.45 -36.44
CA HIS A 322 -8.35 -15.90 -36.90
C HIS A 322 -8.20 -14.43 -37.38
N PRO A 323 -9.00 -13.96 -38.32
CA PRO A 323 -8.92 -12.60 -38.84
C PRO A 323 -8.88 -11.52 -37.73
N ASN A 324 -9.66 -11.67 -36.66
CA ASN A 324 -9.63 -10.73 -35.52
C ASN A 324 -8.29 -10.77 -34.75
N GLN A 325 -7.63 -11.93 -34.71
CA GLN A 325 -6.31 -12.07 -34.10
C GLN A 325 -5.23 -11.42 -34.98
N VAL A 326 -5.32 -11.62 -36.31
CA VAL A 326 -4.44 -10.96 -37.28
C VAL A 326 -4.59 -9.45 -37.20
N SER A 327 -5.84 -8.93 -37.11
CA SER A 327 -6.11 -7.50 -36.91
C SER A 327 -5.48 -6.98 -35.62
N ALA A 328 -5.61 -7.70 -34.51
CA ALA A 328 -5.01 -7.32 -33.24
C ALA A 328 -3.47 -7.21 -33.29
N VAL A 329 -2.81 -8.14 -34.02
CA VAL A 329 -1.37 -8.10 -34.25
C VAL A 329 -0.99 -6.88 -35.11
N LYS A 330 -1.72 -6.64 -36.19
CA LYS A 330 -1.51 -5.49 -37.07
C LYS A 330 -1.65 -4.18 -36.31
N GLU A 331 -2.75 -4.01 -35.58
CA GLU A 331 -3.02 -2.81 -34.78
C GLU A 331 -1.96 -2.58 -33.70
N ALA A 332 -1.38 -3.64 -33.11
CA ALA A 332 -0.28 -3.51 -32.14
C ALA A 332 1.01 -2.94 -32.77
N ILE A 333 1.26 -3.23 -34.04
CA ILE A 333 2.41 -2.69 -34.79
C ILE A 333 2.14 -1.26 -35.24
N GLU A 334 0.91 -0.92 -35.61
CA GLU A 334 0.54 0.40 -36.15
C GLU A 334 0.32 1.46 -35.07
N ASN A 335 -0.03 1.07 -33.84
CA ASN A 335 -0.41 2.01 -32.78
C ASN A 335 0.62 2.08 -31.65
N GLY A 336 0.72 3.26 -31.03
CA GLY A 336 1.52 3.44 -29.82
C GLY A 336 0.92 2.81 -28.58
N VAL A 337 -0.43 2.76 -28.52
CA VAL A 337 -1.19 2.09 -27.45
C VAL A 337 -2.22 1.16 -28.08
N GLN A 338 -2.13 -0.13 -27.80
CA GLN A 338 -3.06 -1.14 -28.29
C GLN A 338 -3.70 -1.90 -27.14
N ILE A 339 -5.01 -2.09 -27.19
CA ILE A 339 -5.77 -2.85 -26.21
C ILE A 339 -6.31 -4.11 -26.87
N VAL A 340 -6.04 -5.26 -26.26
CA VAL A 340 -6.57 -6.57 -26.69
C VAL A 340 -7.41 -7.15 -25.58
N THR A 341 -8.69 -7.31 -25.80
CA THR A 341 -9.62 -7.86 -24.80
C THR A 341 -10.37 -9.07 -25.30
N GLY A 342 -10.59 -10.03 -24.42
CA GLY A 342 -11.36 -11.23 -24.73
C GLY A 342 -11.45 -12.18 -23.54
N GLY A 343 -12.46 -13.02 -23.55
CA GLY A 343 -12.70 -14.02 -22.51
C GLY A 343 -11.66 -15.15 -22.45
N PRO A 344 -11.81 -16.09 -21.54
CA PRO A 344 -10.95 -17.26 -21.45
C PRO A 344 -11.04 -18.10 -22.72
N GLY A 345 -9.92 -18.61 -23.22
CA GLY A 345 -9.85 -19.47 -24.41
C GLY A 345 -9.90 -18.77 -25.77
N THR A 346 -9.91 -17.43 -25.82
CA THR A 346 -9.93 -16.65 -27.08
C THR A 346 -8.56 -16.49 -27.75
N GLY A 347 -7.51 -17.06 -27.18
CA GLY A 347 -6.17 -17.03 -27.78
C GLY A 347 -5.34 -15.79 -27.48
N LYS A 348 -5.64 -15.02 -26.42
CA LYS A 348 -4.85 -13.86 -25.97
C LYS A 348 -3.35 -14.15 -25.90
N THR A 349 -2.96 -15.24 -25.26
CA THR A 349 -1.55 -15.63 -25.12
C THR A 349 -0.89 -15.94 -26.47
N THR A 350 -1.63 -16.49 -27.41
CA THR A 350 -1.14 -16.75 -28.79
C THR A 350 -0.83 -15.45 -29.52
N ILE A 351 -1.70 -14.46 -29.38
CA ILE A 351 -1.49 -13.12 -29.95
C ILE A 351 -0.28 -12.46 -29.31
N VAL A 352 -0.13 -12.53 -27.98
CA VAL A 352 1.06 -12.01 -27.27
C VAL A 352 2.34 -12.63 -27.84
N LYS A 353 2.37 -13.94 -28.11
CA LYS A 353 3.53 -14.60 -28.73
C LYS A 353 3.83 -14.04 -30.12
N CYS A 354 2.81 -13.86 -30.94
CA CYS A 354 2.96 -13.33 -32.28
C CYS A 354 3.49 -11.89 -32.24
N ILE A 355 2.87 -11.01 -31.44
CA ILE A 355 3.29 -9.62 -31.25
C ILE A 355 4.73 -9.53 -30.75
N LEU A 356 5.07 -10.33 -29.73
CA LEU A 356 6.41 -10.38 -29.16
C LEU A 356 7.46 -10.76 -30.21
N LYS A 357 7.17 -11.79 -31.00
CA LYS A 357 8.08 -12.26 -32.07
C LYS A 357 8.27 -11.17 -33.12
N LEU A 358 7.19 -10.57 -33.60
CA LEU A 358 7.26 -9.53 -34.62
C LEU A 358 8.10 -8.35 -34.16
N PHE A 359 7.88 -7.84 -32.95
CA PHE A 359 8.69 -6.73 -32.45
C PHE A 359 10.17 -7.09 -32.27
N LYS A 360 10.47 -8.33 -31.86
CA LYS A 360 11.87 -8.80 -31.78
C LYS A 360 12.51 -8.91 -33.16
N ASP A 361 11.78 -9.42 -34.14
CA ASP A 361 12.24 -9.52 -35.55
C ASP A 361 12.48 -8.10 -36.13
N LEU A 362 11.77 -7.09 -35.65
CA LEU A 362 11.99 -5.67 -35.95
C LEU A 362 13.13 -5.03 -35.13
N GLY A 363 13.87 -5.80 -34.34
CA GLY A 363 15.00 -5.33 -33.53
C GLY A 363 14.60 -4.53 -32.28
N GLN A 364 13.32 -4.59 -31.86
CA GLN A 364 12.84 -3.86 -30.69
C GLN A 364 13.15 -4.59 -29.39
N ARG A 365 13.48 -3.85 -28.34
CA ARG A 365 13.64 -4.37 -26.97
C ARG A 365 12.26 -4.49 -26.33
N VAL A 366 11.77 -5.72 -26.26
CA VAL A 366 10.43 -6.01 -25.72
C VAL A 366 10.52 -6.55 -24.29
N THR A 367 9.63 -6.09 -23.40
CA THR A 367 9.45 -6.67 -22.07
C THR A 367 8.01 -7.12 -21.85
N LEU A 368 7.88 -8.20 -21.07
CA LEU A 368 6.59 -8.77 -20.67
C LEU A 368 6.37 -8.56 -19.19
N CYS A 369 5.20 -8.09 -18.81
CA CYS A 369 4.83 -7.99 -17.40
C CYS A 369 3.37 -8.33 -17.11
N ALA A 370 3.08 -8.57 -15.84
CA ALA A 370 1.73 -8.86 -15.34
C ALA A 370 1.57 -8.33 -13.91
N PRO A 371 0.34 -8.12 -13.41
CA PRO A 371 0.12 -7.61 -12.05
C PRO A 371 0.55 -8.57 -10.94
N THR A 372 0.46 -9.87 -11.18
CA THR A 372 0.73 -10.90 -10.16
C THR A 372 1.87 -11.84 -10.56
N GLY A 373 2.59 -12.39 -9.56
CA GLY A 373 3.67 -13.37 -9.82
C GLY A 373 3.18 -14.63 -10.53
N ARG A 374 1.94 -15.06 -10.26
CA ARG A 374 1.34 -16.23 -10.92
C ARG A 374 1.06 -15.94 -12.40
N ALA A 375 0.52 -14.76 -12.72
CA ALA A 375 0.28 -14.35 -14.10
C ALA A 375 1.62 -14.19 -14.86
N ALA A 376 2.60 -13.53 -14.28
CA ALA A 376 3.94 -13.39 -14.86
C ALA A 376 4.59 -14.76 -15.17
N LYS A 377 4.53 -15.70 -14.21
CA LYS A 377 5.05 -17.05 -14.41
C LYS A 377 4.34 -17.80 -15.55
N ARG A 378 3.01 -17.69 -15.63
CA ARG A 378 2.21 -18.28 -16.72
C ARG A 378 2.57 -17.65 -18.07
N LEU A 379 2.74 -16.32 -18.09
CA LEU A 379 3.14 -15.60 -19.28
C LEU A 379 4.53 -16.04 -19.76
N SER A 380 5.52 -16.16 -18.85
CA SER A 380 6.86 -16.69 -19.17
C SER A 380 6.79 -18.10 -19.73
N GLN A 381 6.06 -19.01 -19.09
CA GLN A 381 5.92 -20.40 -19.57
C GLN A 381 5.26 -20.47 -20.94
N ALA A 382 4.28 -19.62 -21.18
CA ALA A 382 3.54 -19.60 -22.42
C ALA A 382 4.35 -19.01 -23.59
N THR A 383 5.11 -17.94 -23.34
CA THR A 383 5.89 -17.24 -24.38
C THR A 383 7.30 -17.80 -24.58
N GLY A 384 7.84 -18.47 -23.58
CA GLY A 384 9.25 -18.88 -23.54
C GLY A 384 10.22 -17.75 -23.16
N GLU A 385 9.71 -16.56 -22.80
CA GLU A 385 10.47 -15.36 -22.46
C GLU A 385 10.28 -14.97 -21.01
N ASP A 386 11.25 -14.23 -20.44
CA ASP A 386 11.13 -13.77 -19.05
C ASP A 386 10.04 -12.70 -18.92
N ALA A 387 9.08 -12.97 -18.04
CA ALA A 387 8.05 -12.02 -17.68
C ALA A 387 8.10 -11.75 -16.17
N LYS A 388 7.96 -10.49 -15.79
CA LYS A 388 8.06 -10.02 -14.40
C LYS A 388 6.73 -9.46 -13.90
N THR A 389 6.57 -9.36 -12.58
CA THR A 389 5.49 -8.50 -12.08
C THR A 389 5.82 -7.04 -12.38
N ILE A 390 4.77 -6.19 -12.55
CA ILE A 390 4.98 -4.75 -12.77
C ILE A 390 5.85 -4.17 -11.66
N HIS A 391 5.59 -4.50 -10.40
CA HIS A 391 6.39 -4.05 -9.25
C HIS A 391 7.87 -4.45 -9.37
N ARG A 392 8.15 -5.69 -9.76
CA ARG A 392 9.52 -6.18 -9.94
C ARG A 392 10.21 -5.57 -11.17
N MET A 393 9.45 -5.27 -12.22
CA MET A 393 9.96 -4.62 -13.42
C MET A 393 10.34 -3.16 -13.12
N LEU A 394 9.54 -2.47 -12.29
CA LEU A 394 9.81 -1.12 -11.84
C LEU A 394 10.85 -1.06 -10.71
N ASP A 395 11.34 -2.21 -10.25
CA ASP A 395 12.34 -2.35 -9.19
C ASP A 395 11.90 -1.63 -7.92
N LEU A 396 10.83 -2.15 -7.30
CA LEU A 396 10.29 -1.63 -6.05
C LEU A 396 11.27 -1.87 -4.90
N ASP A 397 11.82 -0.80 -4.37
CA ASP A 397 12.69 -0.78 -3.19
C ASP A 397 11.95 -0.16 -1.99
N TYR A 398 12.22 -0.68 -0.80
CA TYR A 398 11.65 -0.16 0.45
C TYR A 398 12.71 0.61 1.21
N LYS A 399 12.65 1.95 1.13
CA LYS A 399 13.50 2.85 1.91
C LYS A 399 12.69 3.47 3.04
N ASN A 400 13.15 3.31 4.27
CA ASN A 400 12.49 3.85 5.47
C ASN A 400 11.02 3.39 5.68
N GLY A 401 10.65 2.21 5.12
CA GLY A 401 9.29 1.68 5.20
C GLY A 401 8.34 2.17 4.10
N GLU A 402 8.80 3.04 3.21
CA GLU A 402 8.05 3.48 2.03
C GLU A 402 8.56 2.79 0.77
N GLY A 403 7.63 2.34 -0.07
CA GLY A 403 7.95 1.71 -1.36
C GLY A 403 8.25 2.78 -2.41
N HIS A 404 9.43 2.73 -2.99
CA HIS A 404 9.85 3.60 -4.09
C HIS A 404 10.20 2.78 -5.31
N PHE A 405 9.74 3.21 -6.47
CA PHE A 405 10.12 2.61 -7.74
C PHE A 405 11.42 3.24 -8.25
N THR A 406 12.44 2.42 -8.51
CA THR A 406 13.71 2.85 -9.12
C THR A 406 13.47 3.40 -10.52
N TYR A 407 12.65 2.68 -11.32
CA TYR A 407 12.22 3.18 -12.63
C TYR A 407 10.99 4.07 -12.48
N ASN A 408 11.10 5.30 -12.97
CA ASN A 408 10.10 6.36 -12.87
C ASN A 408 10.31 7.39 -14.01
N GLU A 409 9.72 8.58 -13.90
CA GLU A 409 9.87 9.62 -14.91
C GLU A 409 11.31 10.16 -15.10
N ASN A 410 12.19 9.99 -14.12
CA ASN A 410 13.60 10.41 -14.17
C ASN A 410 14.53 9.26 -14.62
N THR A 411 14.16 8.03 -14.34
CA THR A 411 14.92 6.82 -14.70
C THR A 411 14.00 5.90 -15.48
N ARG A 412 14.15 5.91 -16.81
CA ARG A 412 13.24 5.20 -17.72
C ARG A 412 13.57 3.72 -17.84
N LEU A 413 12.54 2.93 -18.15
CA LEU A 413 12.71 1.53 -18.51
C LEU A 413 13.45 1.42 -19.86
N PRO A 414 14.47 0.55 -19.99
CA PRO A 414 15.25 0.42 -21.20
C PRO A 414 14.57 -0.45 -22.28
N PHE A 415 13.27 -0.25 -22.52
CA PHE A 415 12.47 -1.05 -23.43
C PHE A 415 11.70 -0.17 -24.42
N ASP A 416 11.62 -0.66 -25.66
CA ASP A 416 10.92 0.02 -26.75
C ASP A 416 9.44 -0.40 -26.80
N VAL A 417 9.14 -1.61 -26.30
CA VAL A 417 7.77 -2.17 -26.25
C VAL A 417 7.53 -2.81 -24.89
N VAL A 418 6.42 -2.45 -24.26
CA VAL A 418 5.94 -3.04 -23.02
C VAL A 418 4.62 -3.75 -23.27
N ILE A 419 4.56 -5.06 -23.00
CA ILE A 419 3.35 -5.86 -23.11
C ILE A 419 2.89 -6.22 -21.68
N VAL A 420 1.68 -5.82 -21.33
CA VAL A 420 1.07 -6.08 -20.02
C VAL A 420 -0.07 -7.07 -20.18
N ASP A 421 0.05 -8.22 -19.55
CA ASP A 421 -1.03 -9.22 -19.50
C ASP A 421 -1.84 -9.11 -18.21
N GLU A 422 -3.10 -9.56 -18.20
CA GLU A 422 -4.05 -9.49 -17.09
C GLU A 422 -4.28 -8.06 -16.56
N VAL A 423 -4.40 -7.09 -17.49
CA VAL A 423 -4.54 -5.64 -17.15
C VAL A 423 -5.79 -5.35 -16.33
N SER A 424 -6.84 -6.16 -16.40
CA SER A 424 -8.05 -6.02 -15.57
C SER A 424 -7.76 -5.94 -14.06
N MET A 425 -6.65 -6.54 -13.61
CA MET A 425 -6.22 -6.55 -12.20
C MET A 425 -5.28 -5.39 -11.84
N VAL A 426 -4.93 -4.50 -12.76
CA VAL A 426 -3.99 -3.40 -12.52
C VAL A 426 -4.75 -2.16 -12.06
N ASP A 427 -4.43 -1.67 -10.86
CA ASP A 427 -4.96 -0.41 -10.34
C ASP A 427 -4.30 0.82 -10.99
N GLU A 428 -4.93 1.98 -10.81
CA GLU A 428 -4.47 3.21 -11.45
C GLU A 428 -3.11 3.70 -10.95
N TYR A 429 -2.74 3.44 -9.69
CA TYR A 429 -1.44 3.89 -9.16
C TYR A 429 -0.28 3.09 -9.75
N VAL A 430 -0.44 1.76 -9.80
CA VAL A 430 0.55 0.86 -10.41
C VAL A 430 0.63 1.11 -11.91
N PHE A 431 -0.50 1.35 -12.57
CA PHE A 431 -0.53 1.69 -13.99
C PHE A 431 0.14 3.04 -14.27
N ASN A 432 -0.14 4.04 -13.45
CA ASN A 432 0.49 5.36 -13.54
C ASN A 432 2.02 5.28 -13.33
N ALA A 433 2.48 4.47 -12.37
CA ALA A 433 3.90 4.25 -12.16
C ALA A 433 4.57 3.62 -13.40
N LEU A 434 3.91 2.61 -13.99
CA LEU A 434 4.40 1.95 -15.19
C LEU A 434 4.56 2.90 -16.37
N ILE A 435 3.50 3.63 -16.72
CA ILE A 435 3.55 4.53 -17.90
C ILE A 435 4.47 5.72 -17.67
N ASN A 436 4.66 6.16 -16.43
CA ASN A 436 5.66 7.17 -16.09
C ASN A 436 7.09 6.67 -16.29
N ALA A 437 7.35 5.39 -16.11
CA ALA A 437 8.66 4.79 -16.31
C ALA A 437 8.96 4.46 -17.79
N MET A 438 7.97 4.48 -18.68
CA MET A 438 8.18 4.20 -20.10
C MET A 438 8.90 5.35 -20.82
N GLU A 439 9.76 4.99 -21.78
CA GLU A 439 10.46 5.94 -22.63
C GLU A 439 9.49 6.61 -23.61
N ARG A 440 9.83 7.81 -24.12
CA ARG A 440 9.08 8.47 -25.19
C ARG A 440 9.18 7.66 -26.48
N GLY A 441 8.07 7.57 -27.22
CA GLY A 441 8.01 6.80 -28.47
C GLY A 441 7.96 5.28 -28.27
N SER A 442 8.00 4.78 -27.01
CA SER A 442 7.75 3.35 -26.75
C SER A 442 6.29 2.99 -27.01
N ARG A 443 6.04 1.70 -27.20
CA ARG A 443 4.70 1.14 -27.41
C ARG A 443 4.21 0.40 -26.19
N LEU A 444 2.90 0.47 -25.98
CA LEU A 444 2.20 -0.20 -24.89
C LEU A 444 1.11 -1.13 -25.43
N VAL A 445 1.24 -2.40 -25.18
CA VAL A 445 0.22 -3.40 -25.53
C VAL A 445 -0.42 -3.90 -24.24
N LEU A 446 -1.71 -3.67 -24.10
CA LEU A 446 -2.53 -4.01 -22.93
C LEU A 446 -3.39 -5.22 -23.27
N VAL A 447 -3.22 -6.32 -22.56
CA VAL A 447 -3.96 -7.56 -22.77
C VAL A 447 -4.73 -7.90 -21.51
N GLY A 448 -6.03 -8.17 -21.64
CA GLY A 448 -6.87 -8.47 -20.48
C GLY A 448 -8.24 -8.99 -20.88
N ASP A 449 -9.10 -9.11 -19.89
CA ASP A 449 -10.49 -9.51 -20.07
C ASP A 449 -11.38 -8.46 -19.39
N LYS A 450 -12.12 -7.70 -20.20
CA LYS A 450 -13.00 -6.62 -19.72
C LYS A 450 -14.13 -7.11 -18.80
N ASP A 451 -14.44 -8.40 -18.89
CA ASP A 451 -15.53 -9.03 -18.15
C ASP A 451 -15.05 -9.70 -16.84
N GLN A 452 -13.73 -9.71 -16.58
CA GLN A 452 -13.18 -10.12 -15.28
C GLN A 452 -13.35 -9.03 -14.23
N LEU A 453 -13.20 -9.44 -12.96
CA LEU A 453 -13.23 -8.51 -11.83
C LEU A 453 -12.15 -7.43 -12.01
N ALA A 454 -12.53 -6.20 -11.68
CA ALA A 454 -11.60 -5.07 -11.63
C ALA A 454 -10.52 -5.28 -10.55
N SER A 455 -9.51 -4.40 -10.56
CA SER A 455 -8.47 -4.36 -9.53
C SER A 455 -9.06 -4.22 -8.12
N VAL A 456 -8.35 -4.74 -7.12
CA VAL A 456 -8.69 -4.49 -5.71
C VAL A 456 -8.37 -3.03 -5.33
N GLY A 457 -7.35 -2.45 -5.97
CA GLY A 457 -6.99 -1.04 -5.81
C GLY A 457 -7.89 -0.09 -6.60
N VAL A 458 -7.58 1.20 -6.50
CA VAL A 458 -8.38 2.29 -7.08
C VAL A 458 -8.43 2.24 -8.60
N GLY A 459 -9.61 2.49 -9.16
CA GLY A 459 -9.83 2.68 -10.60
C GLY A 459 -10.14 1.39 -11.36
N ASN A 460 -10.57 1.54 -12.61
CA ASN A 460 -10.91 0.45 -13.52
C ASN A 460 -10.25 0.67 -14.88
N VAL A 461 -8.90 0.68 -14.86
CA VAL A 461 -8.06 1.12 -15.99
C VAL A 461 -8.48 0.52 -17.32
N LEU A 462 -8.62 -0.81 -17.40
CA LEU A 462 -8.96 -1.47 -18.66
C LEU A 462 -10.31 -1.04 -19.21
N ASN A 463 -11.36 -1.04 -18.37
CA ASN A 463 -12.70 -0.67 -18.80
C ASN A 463 -12.81 0.81 -19.16
N ASP A 464 -12.14 1.69 -18.42
CA ASP A 464 -12.16 3.13 -18.68
C ASP A 464 -11.43 3.47 -19.99
N LEU A 465 -10.32 2.79 -20.28
CA LEU A 465 -9.62 2.92 -21.57
C LEU A 465 -10.47 2.40 -22.74
N ILE A 466 -11.20 1.31 -22.56
CA ILE A 466 -12.12 0.78 -23.57
C ILE A 466 -13.27 1.78 -23.81
N LYS A 467 -13.90 2.28 -22.72
CA LYS A 467 -15.05 3.19 -22.80
C LYS A 467 -14.72 4.57 -23.33
N CYS A 468 -13.50 5.07 -23.11
CA CYS A 468 -13.11 6.40 -23.58
C CYS A 468 -13.07 6.52 -25.10
N GLY A 469 -12.94 5.41 -25.85
CA GLY A 469 -12.97 5.36 -27.31
C GLY A 469 -11.83 6.12 -28.01
N LYS A 470 -10.71 6.36 -27.30
CA LYS A 470 -9.55 7.11 -27.83
C LYS A 470 -8.41 6.22 -28.30
N PHE A 471 -8.45 4.96 -27.93
CA PHE A 471 -7.42 3.96 -28.25
C PHE A 471 -8.02 2.82 -29.05
N ASN A 472 -7.21 2.16 -29.85
CA ASN A 472 -7.65 0.99 -30.60
C ASN A 472 -7.89 -0.19 -29.66
N VAL A 473 -9.02 -0.87 -29.86
CA VAL A 473 -9.44 -2.02 -29.04
C VAL A 473 -9.78 -3.19 -29.96
N SER A 474 -8.99 -4.25 -29.87
CA SER A 474 -9.28 -5.50 -30.56
C SER A 474 -10.07 -6.43 -29.66
N TYR A 475 -11.27 -6.80 -30.07
CA TYR A 475 -12.17 -7.70 -29.34
C TYR A 475 -12.01 -9.13 -29.86
N LEU A 476 -11.55 -10.04 -29.01
CA LEU A 476 -11.44 -11.47 -29.32
C LEU A 476 -12.70 -12.18 -28.83
N THR A 477 -13.59 -12.46 -29.75
CA THR A 477 -14.90 -13.06 -29.42
C THR A 477 -14.96 -14.56 -29.66
N GLN A 478 -14.04 -15.10 -30.49
CA GLN A 478 -14.07 -16.52 -30.86
C GLN A 478 -13.31 -17.37 -29.84
N ILE A 479 -13.93 -18.47 -29.43
CA ILE A 479 -13.38 -19.43 -28.46
C ILE A 479 -12.77 -20.61 -29.22
N TYR A 480 -11.46 -20.87 -29.02
CA TYR A 480 -10.68 -21.85 -29.78
C TYR A 480 -10.44 -23.17 -29.05
N ARG A 481 -11.01 -23.46 -27.94
CA ARG A 481 -10.63 -24.63 -27.17
C ARG A 481 -11.65 -25.74 -27.27
N GLN A 482 -11.12 -26.95 -27.56
CA GLN A 482 -11.51 -28.35 -27.21
C GLN A 482 -12.79 -28.56 -26.37
N SER A 483 -13.69 -27.60 -26.33
CA SER A 483 -14.74 -27.50 -25.32
C SER A 483 -16.14 -27.55 -25.90
N GLU A 484 -16.36 -28.24 -27.01
CA GLU A 484 -17.75 -28.60 -27.38
C GLU A 484 -18.44 -29.39 -26.26
N GLN A 485 -17.66 -29.98 -25.33
CA GLN A 485 -18.16 -30.72 -24.17
C GLN A 485 -17.95 -29.97 -22.82
N SER A 486 -17.23 -28.82 -22.76
CA SER A 486 -17.03 -28.06 -21.55
C SER A 486 -18.18 -27.09 -21.31
N LYS A 487 -18.68 -27.01 -20.07
CA LYS A 487 -19.67 -26.03 -19.65
C LYS A 487 -19.09 -24.86 -18.88
N ILE A 488 -17.80 -24.87 -18.52
CA ILE A 488 -17.17 -23.78 -17.75
C ILE A 488 -17.27 -22.46 -18.51
N VAL A 489 -16.79 -22.39 -19.75
CA VAL A 489 -16.77 -21.16 -20.55
C VAL A 489 -18.17 -20.67 -20.94
N PRO A 490 -19.06 -21.53 -21.50
CA PRO A 490 -20.44 -21.11 -21.79
C PRO A 490 -21.20 -20.62 -20.55
N ASN A 491 -21.04 -21.28 -19.41
CA ASN A 491 -21.68 -20.85 -18.17
C ASN A 491 -21.09 -19.53 -17.65
N ALA A 492 -19.80 -19.30 -17.76
CA ALA A 492 -19.19 -18.02 -17.43
C ALA A 492 -19.78 -16.87 -18.27
N HIS A 493 -19.96 -17.08 -19.58
CA HIS A 493 -20.63 -16.10 -20.45
C HIS A 493 -22.09 -15.88 -20.10
N LYS A 494 -22.84 -16.94 -19.76
CA LYS A 494 -24.22 -16.79 -19.29
C LYS A 494 -24.29 -15.95 -18.02
N ILE A 495 -23.47 -16.26 -17.02
CA ILE A 495 -23.41 -15.53 -15.77
C ILE A 495 -23.08 -14.05 -16.02
N ASN A 496 -22.07 -13.77 -16.86
CA ASN A 496 -21.67 -12.41 -17.19
C ASN A 496 -22.80 -11.60 -17.87
N ASN A 497 -23.63 -12.27 -18.66
CA ASN A 497 -24.81 -11.66 -19.32
C ASN A 497 -26.08 -11.67 -18.45
N GLY A 498 -25.98 -12.04 -17.17
CA GLY A 498 -27.13 -12.15 -16.27
C GLY A 498 -28.10 -13.29 -16.60
N VAL A 499 -27.64 -14.28 -17.37
CA VAL A 499 -28.43 -15.44 -17.76
C VAL A 499 -28.10 -16.61 -16.84
N MET A 500 -29.11 -17.39 -16.45
CA MET A 500 -28.92 -18.57 -15.59
C MET A 500 -27.98 -19.58 -16.26
N PRO A 501 -26.92 -20.03 -15.58
CA PRO A 501 -26.03 -21.07 -16.10
C PRO A 501 -26.71 -22.44 -16.14
N ASP A 502 -26.16 -23.37 -16.91
CA ASP A 502 -26.64 -24.75 -16.95
C ASP A 502 -26.17 -25.49 -15.70
N LEU A 503 -27.11 -25.87 -14.82
CA LEU A 503 -26.86 -26.55 -13.54
C LEU A 503 -27.23 -28.04 -13.56
N ASP A 504 -27.30 -28.66 -14.74
CA ASP A 504 -27.80 -30.02 -14.94
C ASP A 504 -26.82 -31.14 -14.57
N ASN A 505 -25.58 -30.81 -14.16
CA ASN A 505 -24.51 -31.76 -13.79
C ASN A 505 -24.20 -32.84 -14.84
N LYS A 506 -24.47 -32.54 -16.12
CA LYS A 506 -24.25 -33.50 -17.24
C LYS A 506 -22.90 -33.32 -17.93
N SER A 507 -22.13 -32.29 -17.54
CA SER A 507 -20.79 -32.07 -18.08
C SER A 507 -19.71 -32.79 -17.27
N ASN A 508 -18.50 -32.85 -17.83
CA ASN A 508 -17.35 -33.45 -17.17
C ASN A 508 -16.53 -32.45 -16.35
N ASP A 509 -16.87 -31.15 -16.38
CA ASP A 509 -16.02 -30.07 -15.86
C ASP A 509 -16.77 -28.99 -15.05
N PHE A 510 -18.11 -28.97 -15.08
CA PHE A 510 -18.91 -28.01 -14.35
C PHE A 510 -20.03 -28.72 -13.56
N PHE A 511 -20.00 -28.56 -12.23
CA PHE A 511 -20.94 -29.23 -11.33
C PHE A 511 -21.52 -28.22 -10.34
N TYR A 512 -22.80 -28.40 -9.98
CA TYR A 512 -23.51 -27.61 -9.01
C TYR A 512 -24.06 -28.47 -7.88
N GLU A 513 -23.83 -28.07 -6.63
CA GLU A 513 -24.46 -28.67 -5.45
C GLU A 513 -25.18 -27.55 -4.66
N GLU A 514 -26.47 -27.70 -4.47
CA GLU A 514 -27.25 -26.79 -3.64
C GLU A 514 -27.08 -27.11 -2.16
N LYS A 515 -26.76 -26.11 -1.34
CA LYS A 515 -26.60 -26.20 0.11
C LYS A 515 -27.26 -24.99 0.76
N ASN A 516 -27.94 -25.23 1.89
CA ASN A 516 -28.77 -24.22 2.53
C ASN A 516 -28.14 -23.65 3.83
N SER A 517 -27.04 -24.21 4.30
CA SER A 517 -26.34 -23.73 5.50
C SER A 517 -24.82 -23.65 5.32
N SER A 518 -24.18 -22.78 6.10
CA SER A 518 -22.72 -22.62 6.09
C SER A 518 -22.01 -23.91 6.51
N GLU A 519 -22.58 -24.66 7.45
CA GLU A 519 -22.04 -25.95 7.91
C GLU A 519 -22.06 -26.99 6.80
N GLU A 520 -23.15 -27.10 6.03
CA GLU A 520 -23.26 -28.01 4.89
C GLU A 520 -22.28 -27.65 3.78
N ILE A 521 -22.12 -26.34 3.48
CA ILE A 521 -21.14 -25.86 2.50
C ILE A 521 -19.72 -26.26 2.94
N CYS A 522 -19.38 -26.03 4.21
CA CYS A 522 -18.08 -26.36 4.77
C CYS A 522 -17.79 -27.87 4.68
N GLN A 523 -18.73 -28.72 5.13
CA GLN A 523 -18.59 -30.18 5.12
C GLN A 523 -18.46 -30.72 3.68
N SER A 524 -19.30 -30.20 2.75
CA SER A 524 -19.25 -30.59 1.34
C SER A 524 -17.91 -30.19 0.73
N THR A 525 -17.45 -28.97 0.97
CA THR A 525 -16.17 -28.45 0.45
C THR A 525 -14.99 -29.29 0.97
N LEU A 526 -14.95 -29.60 2.28
CA LEU A 526 -13.92 -30.46 2.86
C LEU A 526 -13.95 -31.86 2.24
N GLY A 527 -15.14 -32.44 2.08
CA GLY A 527 -15.33 -33.74 1.45
C GLY A 527 -14.89 -33.78 0.00
N LEU A 528 -15.16 -32.71 -0.75
CA LEU A 528 -14.73 -32.56 -2.14
C LEU A 528 -13.21 -32.48 -2.23
N VAL A 529 -12.57 -31.57 -1.47
CA VAL A 529 -11.13 -31.29 -1.57
C VAL A 529 -10.28 -32.45 -1.01
N THR A 530 -10.71 -33.09 0.07
CA THR A 530 -9.89 -34.10 0.73
C THR A 530 -10.10 -35.53 0.21
N LYS A 531 -11.28 -35.83 -0.35
CA LYS A 531 -11.65 -37.22 -0.70
C LYS A 531 -12.14 -37.37 -2.15
N ARG A 532 -13.18 -36.61 -2.57
CA ARG A 532 -13.88 -36.87 -3.83
C ARG A 532 -13.07 -36.43 -5.04
N LEU A 533 -12.66 -35.15 -5.09
CA LEU A 533 -11.91 -34.59 -6.23
C LEU A 533 -10.51 -35.19 -6.40
N PRO A 534 -9.72 -35.42 -5.34
CA PRO A 534 -8.42 -36.09 -5.47
C PRO A 534 -8.54 -37.45 -6.16
N LYS A 535 -9.57 -38.23 -5.80
CA LYS A 535 -9.82 -39.52 -6.42
C LYS A 535 -10.34 -39.41 -7.85
N TYR A 536 -11.25 -38.47 -8.11
CA TYR A 536 -11.89 -38.29 -9.42
C TYR A 536 -10.91 -37.73 -10.47
N LEU A 537 -10.09 -36.75 -10.09
CA LEU A 537 -9.15 -36.07 -10.98
C LEU A 537 -7.74 -36.66 -10.96
N ASN A 538 -7.47 -37.64 -10.10
CA ASN A 538 -6.12 -38.17 -9.83
C ASN A 538 -5.11 -37.07 -9.46
N MET A 539 -5.51 -36.16 -8.58
CA MET A 539 -4.75 -34.97 -8.15
C MET A 539 -4.51 -35.00 -6.63
N LYS A 540 -3.51 -34.27 -6.15
CA LYS A 540 -3.32 -34.07 -4.71
C LYS A 540 -4.26 -32.99 -4.21
N PRO A 541 -4.71 -33.05 -2.92
CA PRO A 541 -5.51 -31.96 -2.32
C PRO A 541 -4.87 -30.58 -2.45
N ALA A 542 -3.53 -30.48 -2.40
CA ALA A 542 -2.78 -29.25 -2.57
C ALA A 542 -2.87 -28.62 -3.98
N ASP A 543 -3.29 -29.40 -4.98
CA ASP A 543 -3.48 -28.93 -6.36
C ASP A 543 -4.92 -28.43 -6.62
N ILE A 544 -5.79 -28.53 -5.60
CA ILE A 544 -7.20 -28.11 -5.66
C ILE A 544 -7.34 -26.78 -4.95
N GLN A 545 -7.92 -25.78 -5.63
CA GLN A 545 -8.13 -24.45 -5.07
C GLN A 545 -9.60 -24.24 -4.71
N VAL A 546 -9.85 -23.73 -3.48
CA VAL A 546 -11.16 -23.28 -3.04
C VAL A 546 -11.23 -21.77 -3.17
N LEU A 547 -12.28 -21.26 -3.80
CA LEU A 547 -12.56 -19.83 -3.93
C LEU A 547 -13.82 -19.49 -3.14
N CYS A 548 -13.78 -18.40 -2.39
CA CYS A 548 -14.90 -17.89 -1.61
C CYS A 548 -15.08 -16.40 -1.87
N PRO A 549 -16.33 -15.89 -1.88
CA PRO A 549 -16.59 -14.47 -2.13
C PRO A 549 -16.11 -13.55 -0.99
N MET A 550 -16.00 -14.06 0.26
CA MET A 550 -15.57 -13.29 1.43
C MET A 550 -14.65 -14.10 2.34
N LYS A 551 -13.68 -13.44 3.01
CA LYS A 551 -12.78 -14.06 3.99
C LYS A 551 -13.50 -14.75 5.17
N LEU A 552 -14.62 -14.19 5.62
CA LEU A 552 -15.43 -14.73 6.72
C LEU A 552 -16.00 -16.11 6.41
N SER A 553 -16.20 -16.45 5.15
CA SER A 553 -16.63 -17.78 4.72
C SER A 553 -15.61 -18.88 5.00
N LEU A 554 -14.35 -18.52 5.25
CA LEU A 554 -13.25 -19.46 5.50
C LEU A 554 -12.94 -19.69 6.99
N ILE A 555 -13.51 -18.90 7.92
CA ILE A 555 -13.22 -19.02 9.35
C ILE A 555 -13.67 -20.38 9.92
N HIS A 556 -14.60 -21.05 9.26
CA HIS A 556 -15.14 -22.34 9.67
C HIS A 556 -14.58 -23.53 8.87
N ILE A 557 -13.67 -23.28 7.95
CA ILE A 557 -12.95 -24.27 7.15
C ILE A 557 -11.51 -24.43 7.66
#